data_8057199baf0132333b46a00c4185a068
#
_entry.id   8057199baf0132333b46a00c4185a068
#
_cell.length_a   1.000
_cell.length_b   1.000
_cell.length_c   1.000
_cell.angle_alpha   90.00
_cell.angle_beta   90.00
_cell.angle_gamma   90.00
#
_symmetry.space_group_name_H-M   'P 1'
#
loop_
_entity.id
_entity.type
_entity.pdbx_description
1 polymer ?
#
loop_
_entity_poly.entity_id
_entity_poly.type
_entity_poly.pdbx_seq_one_letter_code
_entity_poly.pdbx_strand_id
1 'polypeptide(L)'
;MTSQTIASRILKTEPINWRELQFIQQENFKEWVNNGAEKLVESILKYQFIAPFMVWHNDGVNYCLDGRHRFLDLEKVSLSGSSVPELLPATFVDCANMKEAAELVLVYSSNYAKITQQGLFDFVNNFDLDFPDMQAMLNIADFDEIAFQGLMNKNDSENNPIIPSSLKDSFIFPPFSILDTRSGVWQERKRKWLSLGFNSQETREDVELIAKSGQSTAIYELRNKMRENLGRDPEWDEILDYAKKKGMHVYEGASIFDPVLCELSYRWFCPEGGFILDPFAGGSVRGIVAGVLGYEYLGIDLREDQCDANRKQAKVLNIENVMWHAGDSNDVLEKDMDEKRTYDFVYSCPPYADLEKYSDDPKDLSNMDYADFKDAYFSIIKKSIARLKDDRFACFVVGDVRDKKGFYYNFVGDTVRAFEEAGAKYYNEIILVNVVGSLAIRVRRQFNGGRKVGKMHQNVLVFYKGDPKKIKENYPELNLGDDLEQYEIQPNIAL
;
A
#
# COMPACT_ATOMS: atom_id res chain seq x y z
N MET A 1 8.06 -11.35 37.80
CA MET A 1 6.91 -12.04 37.18
C MET A 1 6.26 -12.87 38.27
N THR A 2 5.04 -12.54 38.66
CA THR A 2 4.21 -13.35 39.58
C THR A 2 3.79 -14.60 38.81
N SER A 3 4.05 -15.79 39.36
CA SER A 3 3.63 -17.03 38.74
C SER A 3 2.09 -17.12 38.71
N GLN A 4 1.50 -16.99 37.52
CA GLN A 4 0.09 -17.26 37.34
C GLN A 4 -0.13 -18.76 37.19
N THR A 5 -1.08 -19.31 37.93
CA THR A 5 -1.49 -20.72 37.78
C THR A 5 -2.48 -20.80 36.61
N ILE A 6 -2.15 -21.58 35.60
CA ILE A 6 -3.03 -21.82 34.46
C ILE A 6 -4.05 -22.92 34.86
N ALA A 7 -5.33 -22.61 34.78
CA ALA A 7 -6.41 -23.56 35.02
C ALA A 7 -7.12 -23.90 33.69
N SER A 8 -7.65 -25.14 33.57
CA SER A 8 -8.48 -25.51 32.44
C SER A 8 -9.85 -24.81 32.51
N ARG A 9 -10.28 -24.22 31.42
CA ARG A 9 -11.63 -23.67 31.24
C ARG A 9 -12.57 -24.63 30.51
N ILE A 10 -12.08 -25.80 30.14
CA ILE A 10 -12.88 -26.85 29.51
C ILE A 10 -13.72 -27.51 30.61
N LEU A 11 -15.03 -27.45 30.47
CA LEU A 11 -15.99 -28.05 31.39
C LEU A 11 -16.25 -29.52 31.06
N LYS A 12 -16.52 -29.81 29.80
CA LYS A 12 -16.85 -31.15 29.28
C LYS A 12 -16.68 -31.19 27.78
N THR A 13 -16.69 -32.40 27.23
CA THR A 13 -16.85 -32.68 25.80
C THR A 13 -17.95 -33.71 25.61
N GLU A 14 -18.97 -33.34 24.83
CA GLU A 14 -20.11 -34.24 24.56
C GLU A 14 -20.69 -33.98 23.16
N PRO A 15 -21.41 -34.95 22.58
CA PRO A 15 -22.12 -34.72 21.31
C PRO A 15 -23.29 -33.78 21.51
N ILE A 16 -23.47 -32.85 20.54
CA ILE A 16 -24.60 -31.91 20.50
C ILE A 16 -25.25 -31.92 19.12
N ASN A 17 -26.50 -31.50 19.05
CA ASN A 17 -27.13 -31.20 17.77
C ASN A 17 -26.49 -29.92 17.22
N TRP A 18 -25.55 -30.08 16.30
CA TRP A 18 -24.76 -28.97 15.76
C TRP A 18 -25.63 -27.95 14.97
N ARG A 19 -26.79 -28.31 14.48
CA ARG A 19 -27.73 -27.46 13.78
C ARG A 19 -28.40 -26.42 14.69
N GLU A 20 -28.38 -26.66 16.01
CA GLU A 20 -28.94 -25.75 17.02
C GLU A 20 -27.91 -24.74 17.53
N LEU A 21 -26.67 -24.80 17.05
CA LEU A 21 -25.63 -23.83 17.42
C LEU A 21 -25.99 -22.42 16.97
N GLN A 22 -25.87 -21.46 17.85
CA GLN A 22 -25.93 -20.05 17.53
C GLN A 22 -24.51 -19.46 17.43
N PHE A 23 -24.37 -18.39 16.65
CA PHE A 23 -23.07 -17.78 16.38
C PHE A 23 -23.01 -16.37 16.95
N ILE A 24 -21.93 -16.09 17.68
CA ILE A 24 -21.59 -14.73 18.12
C ILE A 24 -21.05 -13.94 16.93
N GLN A 25 -20.37 -14.62 16.00
CA GLN A 25 -19.78 -14.02 14.81
C GLN A 25 -20.84 -13.67 13.77
N GLN A 26 -20.73 -12.48 13.18
CA GLN A 26 -21.54 -12.03 12.04
C GLN A 26 -21.07 -12.71 10.72
N GLU A 27 -21.87 -12.61 9.65
CA GLU A 27 -21.54 -13.24 8.36
C GLU A 27 -20.28 -12.69 7.70
N ASN A 28 -20.05 -11.39 7.85
CA ASN A 28 -18.90 -10.67 7.27
C ASN A 28 -17.61 -10.71 8.12
N PHE A 29 -17.64 -11.42 9.27
CA PHE A 29 -16.53 -11.42 10.22
C PHE A 29 -15.24 -12.05 9.67
N LYS A 30 -15.38 -13.10 8.83
CA LYS A 30 -14.25 -13.81 8.22
C LYS A 30 -14.51 -14.08 6.74
N GLU A 31 -13.47 -13.96 5.93
CA GLU A 31 -13.45 -14.36 4.53
C GLU A 31 -12.62 -15.63 4.30
N TRP A 32 -13.01 -16.40 3.29
CA TRP A 32 -12.25 -17.55 2.85
C TRP A 32 -10.95 -17.14 2.15
N VAL A 33 -9.86 -17.78 2.51
CA VAL A 33 -8.58 -17.57 1.85
C VAL A 33 -8.34 -18.72 0.85
N ASN A 34 -8.06 -18.38 -0.43
CA ASN A 34 -7.56 -19.32 -1.45
C ASN A 34 -8.33 -20.64 -1.57
N ASN A 35 -9.61 -20.63 -1.94
CA ASN A 35 -10.47 -21.80 -2.06
C ASN A 35 -10.60 -22.62 -0.76
N GLY A 36 -10.51 -21.94 0.38
CA GLY A 36 -10.55 -22.57 1.70
C GLY A 36 -11.81 -23.39 1.95
N ALA A 37 -12.97 -22.95 1.44
CA ALA A 37 -14.23 -23.66 1.56
C ALA A 37 -14.19 -25.05 0.84
N GLU A 38 -13.72 -25.08 -0.39
CA GLU A 38 -13.61 -26.35 -1.16
C GLU A 38 -12.64 -27.31 -0.49
N LYS A 39 -11.49 -26.82 -0.05
CA LYS A 39 -10.48 -27.62 0.66
C LYS A 39 -10.99 -28.18 1.99
N LEU A 40 -11.77 -27.41 2.72
CA LEU A 40 -12.34 -27.87 3.99
C LEU A 40 -13.43 -28.94 3.76
N VAL A 41 -14.29 -28.76 2.74
CA VAL A 41 -15.26 -29.77 2.32
C VAL A 41 -14.56 -31.09 1.91
N GLU A 42 -13.53 -31.04 1.07
CA GLU A 42 -12.72 -32.18 0.69
C GLU A 42 -12.09 -32.87 1.91
N SER A 43 -11.56 -32.09 2.84
CA SER A 43 -10.97 -32.58 4.08
C SER A 43 -12.01 -33.28 4.96
N ILE A 44 -13.21 -32.72 5.11
CA ILE A 44 -14.31 -33.33 5.87
C ILE A 44 -14.77 -34.66 5.23
N LEU A 45 -14.90 -34.69 3.91
CA LEU A 45 -15.27 -35.87 3.19
C LEU A 45 -14.23 -37.01 3.31
N LYS A 46 -12.93 -36.61 3.27
CA LYS A 46 -11.81 -37.58 3.32
C LYS A 46 -11.49 -38.09 4.73
N TYR A 47 -11.40 -37.14 5.69
CA TYR A 47 -10.92 -37.45 7.05
C TYR A 47 -12.02 -37.49 8.10
N GLN A 48 -13.27 -37.23 7.69
CA GLN A 48 -14.43 -37.13 8.56
C GLN A 48 -14.35 -35.94 9.52
N PHE A 49 -15.23 -35.85 10.50
CA PHE A 49 -15.25 -34.76 11.48
C PHE A 49 -14.25 -34.99 12.62
N ILE A 50 -13.08 -34.39 12.56
CA ILE A 50 -11.96 -34.61 13.50
C ILE A 50 -11.75 -33.53 14.53
N ALA A 51 -12.36 -32.32 14.38
CA ALA A 51 -12.20 -31.20 15.30
C ALA A 51 -13.53 -30.82 15.92
N PRO A 52 -13.73 -30.94 17.25
CA PRO A 52 -14.99 -30.60 17.90
C PRO A 52 -15.32 -29.10 17.76
N PHE A 53 -16.60 -28.77 17.83
CA PHE A 53 -17.03 -27.38 18.01
C PHE A 53 -16.60 -26.90 19.39
N MET A 54 -16.13 -25.66 19.49
CA MET A 54 -15.95 -24.99 20.79
C MET A 54 -17.20 -24.21 21.12
N VAL A 55 -17.79 -24.50 22.28
CA VAL A 55 -19.13 -24.01 22.63
C VAL A 55 -19.14 -23.40 24.03
N TRP A 56 -19.86 -22.31 24.18
CA TRP A 56 -20.27 -21.76 25.46
C TRP A 56 -21.77 -21.90 25.62
N HIS A 57 -22.19 -22.49 26.74
CA HIS A 57 -23.59 -22.61 27.07
C HIS A 57 -24.04 -21.48 28.00
N ASN A 58 -25.02 -20.69 27.59
CA ASN A 58 -25.58 -19.62 28.39
C ASN A 58 -27.10 -19.49 28.18
N ASP A 59 -27.85 -19.41 29.25
CA ASP A 59 -29.31 -19.21 29.25
C ASP A 59 -30.07 -20.19 28.32
N GLY A 60 -29.65 -21.45 28.31
CA GLY A 60 -30.27 -22.48 27.48
C GLY A 60 -29.83 -22.48 26.00
N VAL A 61 -28.91 -21.63 25.63
CA VAL A 61 -28.40 -21.49 24.24
C VAL A 61 -26.96 -21.95 24.16
N ASN A 62 -26.64 -22.70 23.10
CA ASN A 62 -25.26 -23.11 22.77
C ASN A 62 -24.64 -22.14 21.75
N TYR A 63 -23.74 -21.29 22.21
CA TYR A 63 -23.01 -20.35 21.35
C TYR A 63 -21.70 -20.96 20.85
N CYS A 64 -21.54 -21.02 19.54
CA CYS A 64 -20.31 -21.50 18.92
C CYS A 64 -19.21 -20.42 18.99
N LEU A 65 -18.13 -20.71 19.71
CA LEU A 65 -16.95 -19.85 19.81
C LEU A 65 -15.93 -20.14 18.68
N ASP A 66 -15.79 -21.41 18.28
CA ASP A 66 -15.00 -21.82 17.11
C ASP A 66 -15.68 -22.97 16.38
N GLY A 67 -15.69 -22.90 15.03
CA GLY A 67 -16.25 -23.92 14.16
C GLY A 67 -17.28 -23.44 13.15
N ARG A 68 -17.51 -22.13 13.02
CA ARG A 68 -18.51 -21.59 12.07
C ARG A 68 -18.28 -22.05 10.63
N HIS A 69 -17.05 -22.04 10.13
CA HIS A 69 -16.75 -22.52 8.79
C HIS A 69 -17.06 -24.00 8.64
N ARG A 70 -16.71 -24.84 9.63
CA ARG A 70 -17.08 -26.27 9.66
C ARG A 70 -18.58 -26.47 9.64
N PHE A 71 -19.34 -25.67 10.38
CA PHE A 71 -20.79 -25.67 10.34
C PHE A 71 -21.34 -25.43 8.93
N LEU A 72 -20.91 -24.32 8.28
CA LEU A 72 -21.35 -23.96 6.94
C LEU A 72 -21.00 -25.02 5.88
N ASP A 73 -19.86 -25.67 6.01
CA ASP A 73 -19.46 -26.71 5.07
C ASP A 73 -20.16 -28.03 5.34
N LEU A 74 -20.48 -28.36 6.59
CA LEU A 74 -21.35 -29.49 6.90
C LEU A 74 -22.77 -29.31 6.34
N GLU A 75 -23.30 -28.08 6.36
CA GLU A 75 -24.57 -27.76 5.69
C GLU A 75 -24.47 -28.02 4.19
N LYS A 76 -23.41 -27.54 3.52
CA LYS A 76 -23.17 -27.79 2.09
C LYS A 76 -23.06 -29.28 1.78
N VAL A 77 -22.30 -30.03 2.59
CA VAL A 77 -22.16 -31.48 2.47
C VAL A 77 -23.51 -32.18 2.61
N SER A 78 -24.33 -31.75 3.58
CA SER A 78 -25.69 -32.27 3.76
C SER A 78 -26.61 -31.97 2.57
N LEU A 79 -26.53 -30.73 2.03
CA LEU A 79 -27.33 -30.33 0.85
C LEU A 79 -26.88 -31.02 -0.42
N SER A 80 -25.64 -31.48 -0.52
CA SER A 80 -25.13 -32.26 -1.65
C SER A 80 -25.57 -33.74 -1.65
N GLY A 81 -26.39 -34.13 -0.66
CA GLY A 81 -26.92 -35.51 -0.53
C GLY A 81 -26.05 -36.46 0.28
N SER A 82 -24.96 -35.99 0.89
CA SER A 82 -24.14 -36.78 1.80
C SER A 82 -24.74 -36.81 3.20
N SER A 83 -24.65 -38.00 3.86
CA SER A 83 -25.17 -38.15 5.23
C SER A 83 -24.24 -37.49 6.25
N VAL A 84 -24.72 -36.55 7.00
CA VAL A 84 -24.02 -35.92 8.12
C VAL A 84 -24.70 -36.30 9.42
N PRO A 85 -23.97 -36.82 10.44
CA PRO A 85 -24.55 -37.18 11.72
C PRO A 85 -25.30 -35.99 12.35
N GLU A 86 -26.44 -36.27 13.00
CA GLU A 86 -27.22 -35.25 13.71
C GLU A 86 -26.47 -34.73 14.93
N LEU A 87 -25.75 -35.59 15.61
CA LEU A 87 -24.94 -35.26 16.77
C LEU A 87 -23.46 -35.24 16.41
N LEU A 88 -22.77 -34.14 16.71
CA LEU A 88 -21.32 -34.03 16.53
C LEU A 88 -20.66 -33.55 17.83
N PRO A 89 -19.37 -33.90 18.06
CA PRO A 89 -18.70 -33.57 19.31
C PRO A 89 -18.49 -32.06 19.46
N ALA A 90 -18.75 -31.56 20.68
CA ALA A 90 -18.49 -30.20 21.10
C ALA A 90 -17.76 -30.18 22.44
N THR A 91 -16.81 -29.24 22.57
CA THR A 91 -16.09 -28.97 23.81
C THR A 91 -16.65 -27.70 24.43
N PHE A 92 -17.19 -27.82 25.64
CA PHE A 92 -17.78 -26.71 26.37
C PHE A 92 -16.72 -25.96 27.16
N VAL A 93 -16.72 -24.65 27.02
CA VAL A 93 -15.77 -23.74 27.67
C VAL A 93 -16.52 -22.82 28.59
N ASP A 94 -15.98 -22.53 29.77
CA ASP A 94 -16.50 -21.59 30.70
C ASP A 94 -16.24 -20.13 30.27
N CYS A 95 -17.27 -19.31 30.24
CA CYS A 95 -17.18 -17.85 30.00
C CYS A 95 -18.09 -17.14 31.01
N ALA A 96 -17.60 -16.07 31.60
CA ALA A 96 -18.33 -15.32 32.61
C ALA A 96 -19.55 -14.55 32.05
N ASN A 97 -19.45 -14.13 30.77
CA ASN A 97 -20.50 -13.36 30.10
C ASN A 97 -20.28 -13.32 28.59
N MET A 98 -21.20 -12.71 27.84
CA MET A 98 -21.15 -12.57 26.39
C MET A 98 -19.92 -11.80 25.90
N LYS A 99 -19.47 -10.78 26.63
CA LYS A 99 -18.26 -10.03 26.29
C LYS A 99 -17.03 -10.92 26.29
N GLU A 100 -16.81 -11.68 27.34
CA GLU A 100 -15.69 -12.63 27.43
C GLU A 100 -15.78 -13.74 26.35
N ALA A 101 -16.97 -14.23 26.06
CA ALA A 101 -17.18 -15.20 24.97
C ALA A 101 -16.79 -14.57 23.61
N ALA A 102 -17.10 -13.31 23.37
CA ALA A 102 -16.70 -12.58 22.17
C ALA A 102 -15.19 -12.37 22.11
N GLU A 103 -14.54 -12.04 23.23
CA GLU A 103 -13.07 -11.93 23.31
C GLU A 103 -12.40 -13.26 22.94
N LEU A 104 -12.89 -14.40 23.44
CA LEU A 104 -12.38 -15.72 23.08
C LEU A 104 -12.59 -16.02 21.58
N VAL A 105 -13.71 -15.63 20.99
CA VAL A 105 -13.96 -15.75 19.55
C VAL A 105 -12.89 -15.02 18.77
N LEU A 106 -12.51 -13.78 19.16
CA LEU A 106 -11.43 -13.04 18.52
C LEU A 106 -10.09 -13.75 18.64
N VAL A 107 -9.70 -14.17 19.84
CA VAL A 107 -8.42 -14.84 20.09
C VAL A 107 -8.30 -16.12 19.24
N TYR A 108 -9.32 -16.98 19.22
CA TYR A 108 -9.30 -18.20 18.41
C TYR A 108 -9.38 -17.91 16.91
N SER A 109 -10.12 -16.89 16.52
CA SER A 109 -10.34 -16.56 15.12
C SER A 109 -9.10 -15.96 14.45
N SER A 110 -8.27 -15.24 15.20
CA SER A 110 -7.07 -14.60 14.67
C SER A 110 -6.00 -15.60 14.21
N ASN A 111 -6.04 -16.85 14.68
CA ASN A 111 -5.02 -17.85 14.38
C ASN A 111 -5.27 -18.66 13.10
N TYR A 112 -6.52 -18.71 12.57
CA TYR A 112 -6.90 -19.71 11.56
C TYR A 112 -7.61 -19.17 10.33
N ALA A 113 -8.00 -17.87 10.29
CA ALA A 113 -8.68 -17.26 9.15
C ALA A 113 -8.44 -15.76 9.10
N LYS A 114 -8.54 -15.18 7.90
CA LYS A 114 -8.43 -13.74 7.72
C LYS A 114 -9.70 -13.07 8.26
N ILE A 115 -9.52 -12.23 9.28
CA ILE A 115 -10.59 -11.37 9.79
C ILE A 115 -10.66 -10.13 8.89
N THR A 116 -11.85 -9.78 8.40
CA THR A 116 -12.05 -8.52 7.66
C THR A 116 -12.05 -7.35 8.63
N GLN A 117 -11.54 -6.21 8.19
CA GLN A 117 -11.47 -5.01 9.03
C GLN A 117 -12.85 -4.50 9.43
N GLN A 118 -13.80 -4.49 8.47
CA GLN A 118 -15.16 -4.10 8.75
C GLN A 118 -15.82 -5.08 9.73
N GLY A 119 -15.64 -6.39 9.54
CA GLY A 119 -16.18 -7.41 10.44
C GLY A 119 -15.59 -7.32 11.86
N LEU A 120 -14.31 -6.98 11.99
CA LEU A 120 -13.66 -6.73 13.27
C LEU A 120 -14.24 -5.47 13.95
N PHE A 121 -14.39 -4.39 13.21
CA PHE A 121 -14.97 -3.14 13.68
C PHE A 121 -16.39 -3.36 14.20
N ASP A 122 -17.26 -3.99 13.41
CA ASP A 122 -18.63 -4.28 13.79
C ASP A 122 -18.69 -5.17 15.04
N PHE A 123 -17.77 -6.15 15.12
CA PHE A 123 -17.68 -7.06 16.24
C PHE A 123 -17.23 -6.35 17.56
N VAL A 124 -16.16 -5.55 17.48
CA VAL A 124 -15.65 -4.79 18.62
C VAL A 124 -16.71 -3.84 19.17
N ASN A 125 -17.42 -3.11 18.30
CA ASN A 125 -18.47 -2.19 18.70
C ASN A 125 -19.71 -2.90 19.28
N ASN A 126 -20.11 -4.04 18.71
CA ASN A 126 -21.29 -4.77 19.18
C ASN A 126 -21.12 -5.33 20.60
N PHE A 127 -19.90 -5.62 21.02
CA PHE A 127 -19.59 -6.22 22.31
C PHE A 127 -18.86 -5.27 23.27
N ASP A 128 -18.68 -3.99 22.87
CA ASP A 128 -17.95 -2.96 23.64
C ASP A 128 -16.61 -3.47 24.16
N LEU A 129 -15.79 -4.04 23.21
CA LEU A 129 -14.49 -4.60 23.53
C LEU A 129 -13.43 -3.50 23.61
N ASP A 130 -12.53 -3.59 24.59
CA ASP A 130 -11.33 -2.77 24.63
C ASP A 130 -10.28 -3.33 23.67
N PHE A 131 -10.32 -2.85 22.43
CA PHE A 131 -9.46 -3.37 21.37
C PHE A 131 -7.96 -3.10 21.61
N PRO A 132 -7.52 -1.93 22.10
CA PRO A 132 -6.14 -1.67 22.46
C PRO A 132 -5.56 -2.72 23.43
N ASP A 133 -6.29 -3.10 24.46
CA ASP A 133 -5.84 -4.11 25.42
C ASP A 133 -5.77 -5.52 24.81
N MET A 134 -6.63 -5.81 23.84
CA MET A 134 -6.66 -7.11 23.18
C MET A 134 -5.65 -7.23 22.04
N GLN A 135 -5.26 -6.13 21.43
CA GLN A 135 -4.39 -6.12 20.25
C GLN A 135 -3.07 -6.88 20.45
N ALA A 136 -2.47 -6.78 21.63
CA ALA A 136 -1.23 -7.49 21.98
C ALA A 136 -1.40 -9.03 22.01
N MET A 137 -2.63 -9.53 22.10
CA MET A 137 -2.98 -10.96 22.17
C MET A 137 -3.52 -11.50 20.85
N LEU A 138 -3.79 -10.64 19.88
CA LEU A 138 -4.38 -11.02 18.59
C LEU A 138 -3.30 -11.11 17.51
N ASN A 139 -3.19 -12.27 16.87
CA ASN A 139 -2.37 -12.46 15.69
C ASN A 139 -3.26 -12.38 14.44
N ILE A 140 -3.58 -11.16 14.02
CA ILE A 140 -4.41 -10.92 12.82
C ILE A 140 -3.48 -10.69 11.64
N ALA A 141 -3.37 -11.68 10.76
CA ALA A 141 -2.59 -11.55 9.53
C ALA A 141 -3.15 -10.41 8.67
N ASP A 142 -2.28 -9.53 8.17
CA ASP A 142 -2.63 -8.37 7.35
C ASP A 142 -3.59 -7.37 8.06
N PHE A 143 -3.56 -7.28 9.39
CA PHE A 143 -4.37 -6.32 10.12
C PHE A 143 -3.90 -4.89 9.83
N ASP A 144 -4.80 -4.08 9.27
CA ASP A 144 -4.59 -2.65 9.07
C ASP A 144 -5.21 -1.89 10.25
N GLU A 145 -4.41 -1.69 11.27
CA GLU A 145 -4.80 -0.98 12.49
C GLU A 145 -5.40 0.40 12.21
N ILE A 146 -4.95 1.01 11.15
CA ILE A 146 -5.27 2.39 10.78
C ILE A 146 -6.61 2.47 10.06
N ALA A 147 -6.87 1.56 9.12
CA ALA A 147 -8.18 1.47 8.53
C ALA A 147 -9.21 1.08 9.59
N PHE A 148 -8.82 0.27 10.58
CA PHE A 148 -9.68 -0.08 11.72
C PHE A 148 -9.93 1.12 12.64
N GLN A 149 -8.90 1.87 13.02
CA GLN A 149 -9.06 3.11 13.79
C GLN A 149 -9.85 4.18 13.01
N GLY A 150 -9.68 4.24 11.69
CA GLY A 150 -10.49 5.08 10.81
C GLY A 150 -11.99 4.72 10.85
N LEU A 151 -12.32 3.44 11.02
CA LEU A 151 -13.70 2.99 11.22
C LEU A 151 -14.21 3.35 12.62
N MET A 152 -13.37 3.19 13.66
CA MET A 152 -13.69 3.58 15.03
C MET A 152 -13.98 5.08 15.16
N ASN A 153 -13.18 5.91 14.50
CA ASN A 153 -13.29 7.38 14.57
C ASN A 153 -14.43 7.96 13.71
N LYS A 154 -15.03 7.21 12.79
CA LYS A 154 -16.18 7.68 12.00
C LYS A 154 -17.44 7.90 12.83
N ASN A 155 -17.53 7.34 14.02
CA ASN A 155 -18.67 7.55 14.94
C ASN A 155 -18.55 8.84 15.77
N ASP A 156 -17.35 9.47 15.83
CA ASP A 156 -17.13 10.76 16.45
C ASP A 156 -17.06 11.85 15.37
N SER A 157 -18.23 12.33 14.98
CA SER A 157 -18.36 13.42 14.01
C SER A 157 -17.65 14.68 14.47
N GLU A 158 -16.90 15.32 13.55
CA GLU A 158 -16.35 16.68 13.60
C GLU A 158 -14.95 16.91 14.18
N ASN A 159 -14.07 15.90 14.24
CA ASN A 159 -12.67 16.20 14.58
C ASN A 159 -11.75 16.11 13.36
N ASN A 160 -10.97 17.19 13.13
CA ASN A 160 -9.86 17.22 12.19
C ASN A 160 -8.95 15.97 12.38
N PRO A 161 -8.51 15.32 11.30
CA PRO A 161 -7.63 14.17 11.42
C PRO A 161 -6.37 14.54 12.21
N ILE A 162 -6.13 13.86 13.31
CA ILE A 162 -4.96 14.06 14.15
C ILE A 162 -3.78 13.35 13.47
N ILE A 163 -2.74 14.10 13.14
CA ILE A 163 -1.48 13.52 12.65
C ILE A 163 -0.84 12.72 13.80
N PRO A 164 -0.65 11.39 13.65
CA PRO A 164 -0.03 10.58 14.69
C PRO A 164 1.36 11.13 15.05
N SER A 165 1.63 11.33 16.33
CA SER A 165 2.94 11.79 16.82
C SER A 165 4.08 10.88 16.35
N SER A 166 3.81 9.57 16.25
CA SER A 166 4.76 8.58 15.76
C SER A 166 5.25 8.80 14.30
N LEU A 167 4.55 9.60 13.48
CA LEU A 167 5.04 9.97 12.16
C LEU A 167 6.13 11.04 12.21
N LYS A 168 6.17 11.84 13.28
CA LYS A 168 7.23 12.82 13.53
C LYS A 168 8.48 12.19 14.11
N ASP A 169 8.35 10.99 14.71
CA ASP A 169 9.49 10.24 15.24
C ASP A 169 10.40 9.78 14.10
N SER A 170 11.69 9.69 14.40
CA SER A 170 12.69 9.25 13.44
C SER A 170 12.39 7.81 12.98
N PHE A 171 12.18 7.63 11.68
CA PHE A 171 12.11 6.30 11.09
C PHE A 171 13.52 5.90 10.67
N ILE A 172 14.06 4.93 11.39
CA ILE A 172 15.39 4.43 11.17
C ILE A 172 15.33 3.32 10.13
N PHE A 173 16.02 3.51 9.02
CA PHE A 173 16.15 2.52 7.94
C PHE A 173 17.58 2.58 7.37
N PRO A 174 18.26 1.44 7.22
CA PRO A 174 19.66 1.43 6.75
C PRO A 174 19.79 2.01 5.33
N PRO A 175 20.77 2.90 5.09
CA PRO A 175 20.95 3.55 3.78
C PRO A 175 21.68 2.62 2.79
N PHE A 176 21.09 1.46 2.51
CA PHE A 176 21.61 0.54 1.50
C PHE A 176 21.11 0.93 0.12
N SER A 177 21.87 0.53 -0.91
CA SER A 177 21.50 0.78 -2.31
C SER A 177 20.29 -0.02 -2.79
N ILE A 178 19.77 -0.94 -1.98
CA ILE A 178 18.53 -1.68 -2.26
C ILE A 178 17.55 -1.43 -1.12
N LEU A 179 16.40 -0.84 -1.45
CA LEU A 179 15.29 -0.66 -0.53
C LEU A 179 14.17 -1.63 -0.91
N ASP A 180 13.81 -2.52 0.01
CA ASP A 180 12.75 -3.50 -0.23
C ASP A 180 11.43 -3.05 0.39
N THR A 181 10.53 -2.54 -0.45
CA THR A 181 9.20 -2.08 0.00
C THR A 181 8.33 -3.21 0.55
N ARG A 182 8.73 -4.48 0.41
CA ARG A 182 8.00 -5.65 0.88
C ARG A 182 8.34 -6.01 2.33
N SER A 183 9.40 -5.42 2.89
CA SER A 183 9.81 -5.68 4.27
C SER A 183 8.71 -5.28 5.26
N GLY A 184 8.58 -6.03 6.37
CA GLY A 184 7.55 -5.77 7.38
C GLY A 184 7.62 -4.36 7.96
N VAL A 185 8.84 -3.89 8.26
CA VAL A 185 9.10 -2.55 8.81
C VAL A 185 8.67 -1.45 7.84
N TRP A 186 8.95 -1.62 6.51
CA TRP A 186 8.50 -0.69 5.48
C TRP A 186 6.98 -0.65 5.40
N GLN A 187 6.34 -1.82 5.36
CA GLN A 187 4.89 -1.94 5.25
C GLN A 187 4.17 -1.37 6.47
N GLU A 188 4.72 -1.56 7.67
CA GLU A 188 4.19 -0.95 8.89
C GLU A 188 4.27 0.58 8.82
N ARG A 189 5.43 1.14 8.46
CA ARG A 189 5.59 2.59 8.31
C ARG A 189 4.67 3.16 7.24
N LYS A 190 4.54 2.45 6.11
CA LYS A 190 3.63 2.83 5.02
C LYS A 190 2.17 2.88 5.49
N ARG A 191 1.73 1.91 6.27
CA ARG A 191 0.38 1.93 6.84
C ARG A 191 0.14 3.16 7.73
N LYS A 192 1.10 3.50 8.60
CA LYS A 192 1.03 4.71 9.42
C LYS A 192 0.87 5.98 8.57
N TRP A 193 1.57 6.08 7.46
CA TRP A 193 1.39 7.18 6.50
C TRP A 193 0.01 7.17 5.84
N LEU A 194 -0.43 6.01 5.36
CA LEU A 194 -1.72 5.87 4.66
C LEU A 194 -2.93 6.19 5.58
N SER A 195 -2.76 6.09 6.91
CA SER A 195 -3.82 6.46 7.87
C SER A 195 -4.21 7.93 7.84
N LEU A 196 -3.36 8.79 7.31
CA LEU A 196 -3.71 10.19 7.08
C LEU A 196 -4.80 10.36 6.01
N GLY A 197 -5.24 9.26 5.39
CA GLY A 197 -6.30 9.29 4.39
C GLY A 197 -5.85 9.97 3.10
N PHE A 198 -4.66 9.62 2.58
CA PHE A 198 -4.23 10.10 1.27
C PHE A 198 -5.27 9.78 0.20
N ASN A 199 -6.06 10.77 -0.18
CA ASN A 199 -7.06 10.63 -1.24
C ASN A 199 -6.48 11.13 -2.58
N SER A 200 -5.46 10.42 -3.09
CA SER A 200 -4.86 10.75 -4.39
C SER A 200 -5.73 10.34 -5.58
N GLN A 201 -6.91 9.76 -5.33
CA GLN A 201 -7.83 9.28 -6.36
C GLN A 201 -8.89 10.32 -6.76
N GLU A 202 -9.15 11.35 -5.95
CA GLU A 202 -10.26 12.30 -6.13
C GLU A 202 -10.28 13.03 -7.49
N THR A 203 -9.15 13.04 -8.24
CA THR A 203 -9.06 13.68 -9.57
C THR A 203 -8.45 12.77 -10.63
N ARG A 204 -8.26 11.49 -10.32
CA ARG A 204 -7.56 10.53 -11.18
C ARG A 204 -8.48 9.42 -11.70
N GLU A 205 -9.77 9.54 -11.48
CA GLU A 205 -10.76 8.59 -12.01
C GLU A 205 -10.76 8.56 -13.55
N ASP A 206 -10.44 9.71 -14.17
CA ASP A 206 -10.35 9.87 -15.62
C ASP A 206 -8.94 9.62 -16.20
N VAL A 207 -7.95 9.33 -15.40
CA VAL A 207 -6.61 9.02 -15.89
C VAL A 207 -6.63 7.63 -16.51
N GLU A 208 -6.65 7.57 -17.84
CA GLU A 208 -6.48 6.31 -18.56
C GLU A 208 -5.10 5.71 -18.26
N LEU A 209 -5.08 4.76 -17.34
CA LEU A 209 -3.95 3.87 -17.21
C LEU A 209 -3.83 3.04 -18.48
N ILE A 210 -2.89 3.40 -19.35
CA ILE A 210 -2.52 2.57 -20.51
C ILE A 210 -2.08 1.18 -20.00
N ALA A 211 -1.57 1.08 -18.79
CA ALA A 211 -1.40 -0.17 -18.07
C ALA A 211 -2.67 -0.59 -17.32
N LYS A 212 -3.74 -0.92 -18.04
CA LYS A 212 -4.89 -1.71 -17.53
C LYS A 212 -4.43 -3.06 -16.94
N SER A 213 -3.13 -3.19 -16.72
CA SER A 213 -2.35 -4.33 -16.22
C SER A 213 -2.20 -4.41 -14.71
N GLY A 214 -2.71 -3.44 -13.96
CA GLY A 214 -2.75 -3.43 -12.49
C GLY A 214 -3.92 -4.18 -11.87
N GLN A 215 -4.80 -4.75 -12.69
CA GLN A 215 -6.01 -5.43 -12.22
C GLN A 215 -5.73 -6.75 -11.49
N SER A 216 -6.65 -7.16 -10.64
CA SER A 216 -6.56 -8.41 -9.88
C SER A 216 -6.58 -9.64 -10.77
N THR A 217 -6.09 -10.78 -10.27
CA THR A 217 -6.12 -12.06 -10.95
C THR A 217 -7.54 -12.43 -11.43
N ALA A 218 -8.57 -12.13 -10.61
CA ALA A 218 -9.96 -12.38 -10.94
C ALA A 218 -10.43 -11.63 -12.18
N ILE A 219 -9.96 -10.40 -12.40
CA ILE A 219 -10.27 -9.60 -13.60
C ILE A 219 -9.60 -10.21 -14.85
N TYR A 220 -8.38 -10.73 -14.72
CA TYR A 220 -7.72 -11.43 -15.83
C TYR A 220 -8.39 -12.76 -16.17
N GLU A 221 -8.87 -13.50 -15.19
CA GLU A 221 -9.67 -14.71 -15.41
C GLU A 221 -11.00 -14.38 -16.09
N LEU A 222 -11.66 -13.30 -15.66
CA LEU A 222 -12.86 -12.78 -16.33
C LEU A 222 -12.59 -12.45 -17.80
N ARG A 223 -11.50 -11.74 -18.10
CA ARG A 223 -11.07 -11.45 -19.47
C ARG A 223 -10.94 -12.72 -20.30
N ASN A 224 -10.29 -13.76 -19.76
CA ASN A 224 -10.13 -15.02 -20.46
C ASN A 224 -11.47 -15.69 -20.75
N LYS A 225 -12.38 -15.73 -19.76
CA LYS A 225 -13.74 -16.27 -19.95
C LYS A 225 -14.55 -15.45 -20.98
N MET A 226 -14.46 -14.12 -20.94
CA MET A 226 -15.10 -13.26 -21.92
C MET A 226 -14.55 -13.49 -23.33
N ARG A 227 -13.22 -13.65 -23.47
CA ARG A 227 -12.58 -13.96 -24.77
C ARG A 227 -13.08 -15.27 -25.37
N GLU A 228 -13.21 -16.33 -24.54
CA GLU A 228 -13.74 -17.62 -24.96
C GLU A 228 -15.21 -17.51 -25.42
N ASN A 229 -16.02 -16.76 -24.68
CA ASN A 229 -17.44 -16.58 -24.99
C ASN A 229 -17.69 -15.68 -26.20
N LEU A 230 -16.88 -14.65 -26.41
CA LEU A 230 -17.04 -13.66 -27.47
C LEU A 230 -16.34 -14.06 -28.77
N GLY A 231 -15.44 -15.06 -28.74
CA GLY A 231 -14.60 -15.44 -29.89
C GLY A 231 -13.61 -14.37 -30.34
N ARG A 232 -13.46 -13.28 -29.56
CA ARG A 232 -12.50 -12.19 -29.73
C ARG A 232 -11.92 -11.75 -28.41
N ASP A 233 -10.79 -11.03 -28.45
CA ASP A 233 -10.28 -10.40 -27.22
C ASP A 233 -11.19 -9.20 -26.86
N PRO A 234 -11.79 -9.18 -25.66
CA PRO A 234 -12.66 -8.07 -25.25
C PRO A 234 -11.80 -6.83 -24.94
N GLU A 235 -12.38 -5.65 -25.21
CA GLU A 235 -11.79 -4.38 -24.79
C GLU A 235 -11.80 -4.26 -23.26
N TRP A 236 -10.83 -3.54 -22.70
CA TRP A 236 -10.72 -3.40 -21.24
C TRP A 236 -11.96 -2.77 -20.62
N ASP A 237 -12.56 -1.79 -21.27
CA ASP A 237 -13.76 -1.12 -20.76
C ASP A 237 -14.95 -2.08 -20.67
N GLU A 238 -15.12 -2.98 -21.67
CA GLU A 238 -16.12 -4.05 -21.61
C GLU A 238 -15.88 -4.99 -20.42
N ILE A 239 -14.61 -5.30 -20.12
CA ILE A 239 -14.22 -6.18 -19.00
C ILE A 239 -14.50 -5.49 -17.66
N LEU A 240 -14.09 -4.23 -17.51
CA LEU A 240 -14.22 -3.48 -16.27
C LEU A 240 -15.69 -3.18 -15.96
N ASP A 241 -16.48 -2.80 -16.96
CA ASP A 241 -17.92 -2.60 -16.81
C ASP A 241 -18.65 -3.89 -16.41
N TYR A 242 -18.29 -5.00 -17.03
CA TYR A 242 -18.86 -6.28 -16.66
C TYR A 242 -18.47 -6.70 -15.22
N ALA A 243 -17.21 -6.48 -14.85
CA ALA A 243 -16.70 -6.74 -13.50
C ALA A 243 -17.45 -5.90 -12.45
N LYS A 244 -17.62 -4.59 -12.67
CA LYS A 244 -18.41 -3.71 -11.81
C LYS A 244 -19.84 -4.20 -11.63
N LYS A 245 -20.52 -4.55 -12.73
CA LYS A 245 -21.88 -5.10 -12.70
C LYS A 245 -22.00 -6.41 -11.91
N LYS A 246 -20.88 -7.16 -11.78
CA LYS A 246 -20.79 -8.39 -10.99
C LYS A 246 -20.35 -8.14 -9.55
N GLY A 247 -20.18 -6.89 -9.12
CA GLY A 247 -19.69 -6.53 -7.77
C GLY A 247 -18.23 -6.91 -7.53
N MET A 248 -17.45 -7.12 -8.60
CA MET A 248 -16.02 -7.38 -8.47
C MET A 248 -15.29 -6.08 -8.20
N HIS A 249 -14.28 -6.13 -7.32
CA HIS A 249 -13.41 -4.99 -7.08
C HIS A 249 -12.57 -4.71 -8.34
N VAL A 250 -12.80 -3.57 -8.95
CA VAL A 250 -12.02 -3.05 -10.08
C VAL A 250 -11.07 -2.00 -9.54
N TYR A 251 -9.79 -2.13 -9.84
CA TYR A 251 -8.80 -1.13 -9.47
C TYR A 251 -8.92 0.05 -10.45
N GLU A 252 -9.44 1.15 -9.97
CA GLU A 252 -9.58 2.42 -10.69
C GLU A 252 -8.67 3.44 -10.03
N GLY A 253 -7.62 3.83 -10.70
CA GLY A 253 -6.79 4.92 -10.21
C GLY A 253 -5.29 4.78 -10.50
N ALA A 254 -4.61 5.92 -10.52
CA ALA A 254 -3.16 6.00 -10.61
C ALA A 254 -2.52 5.48 -9.32
N SER A 255 -1.34 4.89 -9.44
CA SER A 255 -0.56 4.42 -8.29
C SER A 255 -0.29 5.55 -7.31
N ILE A 256 -0.58 5.33 -6.02
CA ILE A 256 -0.18 6.24 -4.95
C ILE A 256 1.35 6.16 -4.80
N PHE A 257 2.01 7.34 -4.80
CA PHE A 257 3.44 7.40 -4.55
C PHE A 257 3.76 6.87 -3.14
N ASP A 258 4.90 6.21 -2.97
CA ASP A 258 5.24 5.58 -1.68
C ASP A 258 5.66 6.64 -0.64
N PRO A 259 4.88 6.85 0.44
CA PRO A 259 5.17 7.88 1.44
C PRO A 259 6.43 7.58 2.27
N VAL A 260 6.80 6.30 2.44
CA VAL A 260 8.03 5.91 3.16
C VAL A 260 9.25 6.31 2.36
N LEU A 261 9.21 6.16 1.03
CA LEU A 261 10.28 6.64 0.17
C LEU A 261 10.43 8.16 0.24
N CYS A 262 9.31 8.92 0.30
CA CYS A 262 9.37 10.38 0.52
C CYS A 262 10.08 10.69 1.84
N GLU A 263 9.64 10.07 2.94
CA GLU A 263 10.21 10.29 4.26
C GLU A 263 11.72 10.02 4.27
N LEU A 264 12.17 8.87 3.78
CA LEU A 264 13.60 8.54 3.75
C LEU A 264 14.39 9.51 2.86
N SER A 265 13.86 9.83 1.67
CA SER A 265 14.52 10.78 0.76
C SER A 265 14.67 12.16 1.39
N TYR A 266 13.66 12.65 2.10
CA TYR A 266 13.71 13.95 2.76
C TYR A 266 14.69 13.94 3.93
N ARG A 267 14.63 12.93 4.81
CA ARG A 267 15.52 12.81 5.95
C ARG A 267 16.98 12.64 5.55
N TRP A 268 17.26 11.91 4.45
CA TRP A 268 18.63 11.63 4.02
C TRP A 268 19.25 12.76 3.20
N PHE A 269 18.47 13.45 2.38
CA PHE A 269 18.98 14.32 1.34
C PHE A 269 18.49 15.77 1.40
N CYS A 270 17.58 16.12 2.32
CA CYS A 270 17.16 17.49 2.54
C CYS A 270 17.63 17.96 3.93
N PRO A 271 18.22 19.17 4.06
CA PRO A 271 18.49 19.73 5.38
C PRO A 271 17.19 19.89 6.16
N GLU A 272 17.26 19.75 7.48
CA GLU A 272 16.09 19.89 8.37
C GLU A 272 15.38 21.24 8.15
N GLY A 273 14.06 21.21 7.99
CA GLY A 273 13.26 22.38 7.69
C GLY A 273 13.50 22.99 6.29
N GLY A 274 14.24 22.29 5.42
CA GLY A 274 14.57 22.78 4.08
C GLY A 274 13.36 22.90 3.16
N PHE A 275 13.52 23.70 2.08
CA PHE A 275 12.49 23.92 1.08
C PHE A 275 12.66 22.97 -0.12
N ILE A 276 11.63 22.19 -0.40
CA ILE A 276 11.60 21.15 -1.44
C ILE A 276 10.88 21.67 -2.67
N LEU A 277 11.48 21.52 -3.85
CA LEU A 277 10.85 21.73 -5.15
C LEU A 277 10.51 20.39 -5.79
N ASP A 278 9.26 20.24 -6.23
CA ASP A 278 8.76 19.09 -6.98
C ASP A 278 8.16 19.55 -8.32
N PRO A 279 8.92 19.50 -9.42
CA PRO A 279 8.46 19.98 -10.72
C PRO A 279 7.45 19.03 -11.42
N PHE A 280 7.12 17.88 -10.87
CA PHE A 280 6.13 16.93 -11.40
C PHE A 280 5.28 16.40 -10.24
N ALA A 281 4.59 17.31 -9.56
CA ALA A 281 3.99 17.05 -8.25
C ALA A 281 2.94 15.93 -8.22
N GLY A 282 2.10 15.81 -9.25
CA GLY A 282 1.04 14.81 -9.27
C GLY A 282 0.18 14.87 -8.00
N GLY A 283 -0.06 13.72 -7.37
CA GLY A 283 -0.87 13.63 -6.15
C GLY A 283 -0.19 14.23 -4.91
N SER A 284 -0.98 14.39 -3.85
CA SER A 284 -0.63 15.12 -2.63
C SER A 284 0.48 14.49 -1.76
N VAL A 285 0.79 13.20 -1.94
CA VAL A 285 1.62 12.42 -1.01
C VAL A 285 2.96 13.10 -0.70
N ARG A 286 3.70 13.51 -1.74
CA ARG A 286 5.04 14.10 -1.55
C ARG A 286 4.97 15.40 -0.75
N GLY A 287 3.99 16.26 -1.04
CA GLY A 287 3.80 17.50 -0.28
C GLY A 287 3.30 17.25 1.14
N ILE A 288 2.33 16.35 1.33
CA ILE A 288 1.80 16.04 2.67
C ILE A 288 2.90 15.45 3.57
N VAL A 289 3.71 14.51 3.05
CA VAL A 289 4.84 13.95 3.82
C VAL A 289 5.84 15.06 4.18
N ALA A 290 6.18 15.93 3.24
CA ALA A 290 7.06 17.08 3.50
C ALA A 290 6.50 17.95 4.63
N GLY A 291 5.22 18.34 4.55
CA GLY A 291 4.58 19.19 5.53
C GLY A 291 4.50 18.57 6.93
N VAL A 292 4.14 17.28 7.04
CA VAL A 292 4.10 16.57 8.33
C VAL A 292 5.48 16.51 8.99
N LEU A 293 6.53 16.35 8.19
CA LEU A 293 7.92 16.31 8.67
C LEU A 293 8.54 17.70 8.94
N GLY A 294 7.81 18.77 8.67
CA GLY A 294 8.26 20.14 8.94
C GLY A 294 9.10 20.78 7.83
N TYR A 295 9.13 20.18 6.62
CA TYR A 295 9.76 20.79 5.45
C TYR A 295 8.80 21.76 4.76
N GLU A 296 9.34 22.79 4.12
CA GLU A 296 8.59 23.59 3.16
C GLU A 296 8.53 22.88 1.80
N TYR A 297 7.41 22.98 1.09
CA TYR A 297 7.24 22.28 -0.17
C TYR A 297 6.53 23.15 -1.21
N LEU A 298 7.06 23.13 -2.44
CA LEU A 298 6.38 23.63 -3.62
C LEU A 298 6.31 22.53 -4.68
N GLY A 299 5.09 22.12 -5.00
CA GLY A 299 4.79 21.23 -6.11
C GLY A 299 4.25 22.00 -7.31
N ILE A 300 4.68 21.61 -8.52
CA ILE A 300 4.13 22.13 -9.77
C ILE A 300 3.47 20.97 -10.52
N ASP A 301 2.23 21.15 -10.95
CA ASP A 301 1.50 20.19 -11.75
C ASP A 301 0.75 20.89 -12.87
N LEU A 302 0.66 20.27 -14.04
CA LEU A 302 -0.02 20.87 -15.20
C LEU A 302 -1.52 21.04 -14.94
N ARG A 303 -2.11 20.17 -14.14
CA ARG A 303 -3.55 20.08 -13.90
C ARG A 303 -3.96 20.91 -12.66
N GLU A 304 -4.82 21.92 -12.88
CA GLU A 304 -5.37 22.75 -11.78
C GLU A 304 -6.24 21.92 -10.82
N ASP A 305 -7.08 21.03 -11.34
CA ASP A 305 -7.94 20.17 -10.52
C ASP A 305 -7.13 19.26 -9.57
N GLN A 306 -5.98 18.77 -10.02
CA GLN A 306 -5.06 18.01 -9.17
C GLN A 306 -4.45 18.89 -8.09
N CYS A 307 -4.03 20.10 -8.43
CA CYS A 307 -3.51 21.08 -7.45
C CYS A 307 -4.58 21.44 -6.42
N ASP A 308 -5.83 21.63 -6.84
CA ASP A 308 -6.94 21.95 -5.92
C ASP A 308 -7.23 20.80 -4.96
N ALA A 309 -7.25 19.56 -5.45
CA ALA A 309 -7.40 18.38 -4.59
C ALA A 309 -6.26 18.28 -3.56
N ASN A 310 -5.02 18.54 -3.98
CA ASN A 310 -3.86 18.52 -3.10
C ASN A 310 -3.96 19.63 -2.01
N ARG A 311 -4.34 20.86 -2.39
CA ARG A 311 -4.56 21.99 -1.47
C ARG A 311 -5.67 21.68 -0.46
N LYS A 312 -6.80 21.10 -0.94
CA LYS A 312 -7.91 20.68 -0.09
C LYS A 312 -7.47 19.65 0.94
N GLN A 313 -6.68 18.65 0.54
CA GLN A 313 -6.18 17.63 1.45
C GLN A 313 -5.21 18.21 2.49
N ALA A 314 -4.30 19.08 2.10
CA ALA A 314 -3.41 19.79 3.03
C ALA A 314 -4.21 20.58 4.07
N LYS A 315 -5.26 21.28 3.62
CA LYS A 315 -6.17 22.02 4.52
C LYS A 315 -6.90 21.10 5.51
N VAL A 316 -7.39 19.96 5.08
CA VAL A 316 -8.05 18.96 5.95
C VAL A 316 -7.08 18.46 7.02
N LEU A 317 -5.79 18.32 6.68
CA LEU A 317 -4.74 17.86 7.61
C LEU A 317 -4.11 18.99 8.42
N ASN A 318 -4.57 20.27 8.28
CA ASN A 318 -3.99 21.47 8.89
C ASN A 318 -2.49 21.63 8.60
N ILE A 319 -2.08 21.35 7.36
CA ILE A 319 -0.71 21.50 6.89
C ILE A 319 -0.62 22.82 6.09
N GLU A 320 0.15 23.77 6.57
CA GLU A 320 0.24 25.13 6.01
C GLU A 320 1.56 25.40 5.26
N ASN A 321 2.58 24.59 5.48
CA ASN A 321 3.93 24.76 4.93
C ASN A 321 4.12 24.11 3.56
N VAL A 322 3.03 23.81 2.83
CA VAL A 322 3.05 23.18 1.52
C VAL A 322 2.20 23.95 0.52
N MET A 323 2.69 24.04 -0.71
CA MET A 323 2.02 24.78 -1.79
C MET A 323 2.00 23.95 -3.07
N TRP A 324 0.96 24.14 -3.88
CA TRP A 324 0.90 23.62 -5.24
C TRP A 324 0.56 24.74 -6.21
N HIS A 325 1.31 24.80 -7.30
CA HIS A 325 1.12 25.74 -8.40
C HIS A 325 0.71 24.98 -9.66
N ALA A 326 -0.41 25.39 -10.26
CA ALA A 326 -0.86 24.77 -11.50
C ALA A 326 -0.24 25.46 -12.72
N GLY A 327 0.29 24.66 -13.63
CA GLY A 327 0.88 25.13 -14.88
C GLY A 327 1.97 24.23 -15.40
N ASP A 328 2.43 24.53 -16.61
CA ASP A 328 3.60 23.89 -17.18
C ASP A 328 4.86 24.25 -16.39
N SER A 329 5.56 23.24 -15.88
CA SER A 329 6.77 23.45 -15.08
C SER A 329 7.86 24.25 -15.81
N ASN A 330 7.93 24.14 -17.14
CA ASN A 330 8.81 24.98 -17.93
C ASN A 330 8.47 26.47 -17.80
N ASP A 331 7.18 26.79 -17.91
CA ASP A 331 6.71 28.18 -17.86
C ASP A 331 6.75 28.73 -16.43
N VAL A 332 6.29 27.93 -15.45
CA VAL A 332 6.26 28.32 -14.03
C VAL A 332 7.66 28.58 -13.48
N LEU A 333 8.61 27.68 -13.76
CA LEU A 333 9.99 27.85 -13.30
C LEU A 333 10.71 29.03 -14.00
N GLU A 334 10.21 29.52 -15.13
CA GLU A 334 10.82 30.63 -15.85
C GLU A 334 10.18 31.97 -15.51
N LYS A 335 8.84 32.06 -15.44
CA LYS A 335 8.07 33.31 -15.46
C LYS A 335 7.38 33.66 -14.14
N ASP A 336 6.83 32.68 -13.47
CA ASP A 336 5.85 32.88 -12.39
C ASP A 336 6.46 32.83 -11.00
N MET A 337 7.72 32.44 -10.88
CA MET A 337 8.41 32.38 -9.60
C MET A 337 9.36 33.57 -9.40
N ASP A 338 9.41 34.05 -8.17
CA ASP A 338 10.44 35.00 -7.78
C ASP A 338 11.81 34.42 -8.17
N GLU A 339 12.50 35.11 -9.08
CA GLU A 339 13.80 34.67 -9.61
C GLU A 339 14.84 34.42 -8.51
N LYS A 340 14.64 35.00 -7.32
CA LYS A 340 15.49 34.82 -6.14
C LYS A 340 15.14 33.59 -5.30
N ARG A 341 13.99 32.95 -5.54
CA ARG A 341 13.59 31.79 -4.77
C ARG A 341 14.46 30.58 -5.11
N THR A 342 15.12 30.06 -4.11
CA THR A 342 15.99 28.87 -4.21
C THR A 342 15.53 27.79 -3.25
N TYR A 343 15.88 26.55 -3.58
CA TYR A 343 15.43 25.36 -2.86
C TYR A 343 16.59 24.60 -2.26
N ASP A 344 16.32 23.89 -1.17
CA ASP A 344 17.28 23.05 -0.47
C ASP A 344 17.30 21.61 -1.01
N PHE A 345 16.23 21.21 -1.69
CA PHE A 345 16.11 19.87 -2.28
C PHE A 345 15.19 19.91 -3.51
N VAL A 346 15.55 19.14 -4.54
CA VAL A 346 14.66 18.88 -5.68
C VAL A 346 14.29 17.40 -5.64
N TYR A 347 13.00 17.10 -5.50
CA TYR A 347 12.52 15.72 -5.40
C TYR A 347 11.30 15.49 -6.28
N SER A 348 11.36 14.53 -7.19
CA SER A 348 10.24 14.27 -8.08
C SER A 348 10.17 12.85 -8.63
N CYS A 349 9.01 12.52 -9.17
CA CYS A 349 8.76 11.35 -9.99
C CYS A 349 8.05 11.80 -11.26
N PRO A 350 8.78 11.97 -12.36
CA PRO A 350 8.23 12.47 -13.61
C PRO A 350 7.32 11.42 -14.28
N PRO A 351 6.45 11.82 -15.22
CA PRO A 351 5.73 10.88 -16.07
C PRO A 351 6.73 10.04 -16.90
N TYR A 352 6.37 8.79 -17.18
CA TYR A 352 7.23 7.85 -17.93
C TYR A 352 6.85 7.84 -19.42
N ALA A 353 7.10 8.94 -20.10
CA ALA A 353 6.76 9.13 -21.52
C ALA A 353 5.31 8.69 -21.83
N ASP A 354 5.08 7.83 -22.84
CA ASP A 354 3.78 7.35 -23.29
C ASP A 354 3.19 6.19 -22.43
N LEU A 355 3.69 5.97 -21.21
CA LEU A 355 3.20 4.87 -20.36
C LEU A 355 1.83 5.15 -19.74
N GLU A 356 1.57 6.39 -19.39
CA GLU A 356 0.33 6.86 -18.76
C GLU A 356 -0.09 8.17 -19.43
N LYS A 357 -1.37 8.32 -19.76
CA LYS A 357 -1.93 9.56 -20.27
C LYS A 357 -2.65 10.28 -19.13
N TYR A 358 -2.24 11.50 -18.80
CA TYR A 358 -2.79 12.25 -17.67
C TYR A 358 -3.81 13.31 -18.07
N SER A 359 -3.71 13.86 -19.27
CA SER A 359 -4.65 14.84 -19.80
C SER A 359 -4.64 14.87 -21.34
N ASP A 360 -5.55 15.65 -21.94
CA ASP A 360 -5.54 15.94 -23.39
C ASP A 360 -4.75 17.21 -23.73
N ASP A 361 -4.12 17.86 -22.74
CA ASP A 361 -3.33 19.06 -22.98
C ASP A 361 -2.09 18.72 -23.84
N PRO A 362 -1.82 19.47 -24.93
CA PRO A 362 -0.62 19.30 -25.74
C PRO A 362 0.71 19.48 -24.96
N LYS A 363 0.67 20.20 -23.82
CA LYS A 363 1.83 20.38 -22.92
C LYS A 363 2.05 19.19 -21.97
N ASP A 364 1.10 18.27 -21.89
CA ASP A 364 1.27 17.05 -21.11
C ASP A 364 2.38 16.20 -21.74
N LEU A 365 3.45 15.99 -20.99
CA LEU A 365 4.60 15.22 -21.42
C LEU A 365 4.21 13.79 -21.89
N SER A 366 3.13 13.25 -21.36
CA SER A 366 2.63 11.91 -21.72
C SER A 366 2.03 11.84 -23.13
N ASN A 367 1.69 12.98 -23.73
CA ASN A 367 1.18 13.07 -25.09
C ASN A 367 2.27 13.28 -26.16
N MET A 368 3.52 13.50 -25.73
CA MET A 368 4.65 13.81 -26.62
C MET A 368 5.31 12.53 -27.16
N ASP A 369 5.90 12.61 -28.34
CA ASP A 369 6.84 11.58 -28.72
C ASP A 369 8.10 11.65 -27.82
N TYR A 370 8.92 10.59 -27.82
CA TYR A 370 10.04 10.51 -26.87
C TYR A 370 11.11 11.60 -27.10
N ALA A 371 11.27 12.13 -28.30
CA ALA A 371 12.23 13.18 -28.58
C ALA A 371 11.77 14.52 -27.98
N ASP A 372 10.52 14.90 -28.26
CA ASP A 372 9.91 16.12 -27.71
C ASP A 372 9.77 16.06 -26.19
N PHE A 373 9.35 14.87 -25.67
CA PHE A 373 9.34 14.58 -24.23
C PHE A 373 10.70 14.85 -23.60
N LYS A 374 11.76 14.32 -24.20
CA LYS A 374 13.11 14.45 -23.67
C LYS A 374 13.57 15.90 -23.62
N ASP A 375 13.32 16.68 -24.66
CA ASP A 375 13.71 18.09 -24.73
C ASP A 375 12.99 18.93 -23.66
N ALA A 376 11.68 18.73 -23.49
CA ALA A 376 10.92 19.38 -22.44
C ALA A 376 11.37 18.94 -21.02
N TYR A 377 11.60 17.65 -20.83
CA TYR A 377 12.09 17.05 -19.58
C TYR A 377 13.46 17.62 -19.16
N PHE A 378 14.42 17.67 -20.10
CA PHE A 378 15.74 18.25 -19.87
C PHE A 378 15.66 19.73 -19.52
N SER A 379 14.78 20.48 -20.18
CA SER A 379 14.54 21.89 -19.87
C SER A 379 14.02 22.08 -18.44
N ILE A 380 13.04 21.28 -18.00
CA ILE A 380 12.50 21.34 -16.64
C ILE A 380 13.58 21.01 -15.60
N ILE A 381 14.37 19.95 -15.83
CA ILE A 381 15.49 19.59 -14.95
C ILE A 381 16.49 20.74 -14.86
N LYS A 382 16.92 21.31 -15.99
CA LYS A 382 17.85 22.40 -16.03
C LYS A 382 17.38 23.61 -15.24
N LYS A 383 16.10 24.00 -15.39
CA LYS A 383 15.50 25.10 -14.64
C LYS A 383 15.38 24.79 -13.14
N SER A 384 15.04 23.55 -12.80
CA SER A 384 14.98 23.09 -11.39
C SER A 384 16.35 23.13 -10.72
N ILE A 385 17.40 22.67 -11.39
CA ILE A 385 18.77 22.66 -10.87
C ILE A 385 19.36 24.09 -10.81
N ALA A 386 18.98 24.97 -11.72
CA ALA A 386 19.36 26.38 -11.62
C ALA A 386 18.83 27.04 -10.34
N ARG A 387 17.70 26.59 -9.81
CA ARG A 387 17.07 27.05 -8.56
C ARG A 387 17.48 26.25 -7.32
N LEU A 388 18.14 25.11 -7.49
CA LEU A 388 18.73 24.36 -6.37
C LEU A 388 19.92 25.15 -5.84
N LYS A 389 19.98 25.39 -4.53
CA LYS A 389 21.15 25.98 -3.87
C LYS A 389 22.40 25.13 -4.14
N ASP A 390 23.57 25.74 -4.09
CA ASP A 390 24.80 25.00 -4.11
C ASP A 390 24.96 24.15 -2.83
N ASP A 391 25.71 23.08 -2.92
CA ASP A 391 25.96 22.12 -1.86
C ASP A 391 24.66 21.43 -1.37
N ARG A 392 23.77 21.08 -2.33
CA ARG A 392 22.48 20.44 -2.09
C ARG A 392 22.26 19.23 -3.02
N PHE A 393 21.36 18.36 -2.59
CA PHE A 393 20.95 17.18 -3.33
C PHE A 393 19.72 17.42 -4.21
N ALA A 394 19.62 16.61 -5.25
CA ALA A 394 18.40 16.37 -5.99
C ALA A 394 18.17 14.88 -6.12
N CYS A 395 16.92 14.43 -6.16
CA CYS A 395 16.59 13.02 -6.24
C CYS A 395 15.36 12.78 -7.13
N PHE A 396 15.50 11.91 -8.13
CA PHE A 396 14.40 11.54 -9.02
C PHE A 396 14.13 10.05 -8.98
N VAL A 397 12.85 9.70 -8.91
CA VAL A 397 12.37 8.31 -8.95
C VAL A 397 11.93 8.02 -10.37
N VAL A 398 12.66 7.15 -11.06
CA VAL A 398 12.43 6.84 -12.47
C VAL A 398 12.47 5.34 -12.75
N GLY A 399 11.99 4.95 -13.89
CA GLY A 399 12.09 3.58 -14.36
C GLY A 399 12.19 3.52 -15.87
N ASP A 400 13.03 2.62 -16.39
CA ASP A 400 13.10 2.44 -17.83
C ASP A 400 11.79 1.95 -18.43
N VAL A 401 11.44 2.51 -19.58
CA VAL A 401 10.26 2.23 -20.37
C VAL A 401 10.67 1.67 -21.72
N ARG A 402 9.82 0.81 -22.30
CA ARG A 402 10.09 0.22 -23.62
C ARG A 402 9.25 0.90 -24.67
N ASP A 403 9.87 1.11 -25.84
CA ASP A 403 9.20 1.55 -27.06
C ASP A 403 8.21 0.48 -27.58
N LYS A 404 7.43 0.83 -28.60
CA LYS A 404 6.48 -0.08 -29.28
C LYS A 404 7.17 -1.31 -29.92
N LYS A 405 8.47 -1.23 -30.20
CA LYS A 405 9.27 -2.36 -30.73
C LYS A 405 9.81 -3.25 -29.61
N GLY A 406 9.76 -2.79 -28.35
CA GLY A 406 10.17 -3.54 -27.16
C GLY A 406 11.58 -3.26 -26.66
N PHE A 407 12.26 -2.25 -27.18
CA PHE A 407 13.56 -1.79 -26.69
C PHE A 407 13.39 -0.71 -25.62
N TYR A 408 14.31 -0.62 -24.67
CA TYR A 408 14.33 0.47 -23.72
C TYR A 408 14.71 1.79 -24.39
N TYR A 409 14.04 2.87 -24.01
CA TYR A 409 14.44 4.24 -24.37
C TYR A 409 15.73 4.68 -23.69
N ASN A 410 16.16 3.97 -22.64
CA ASN A 410 17.24 4.37 -21.74
C ASN A 410 16.90 5.63 -20.91
N PHE A 411 15.66 5.70 -20.42
CA PHE A 411 15.16 6.86 -19.69
C PHE A 411 15.95 7.13 -18.39
N VAL A 412 16.43 6.09 -17.71
CA VAL A 412 17.34 6.21 -16.57
C VAL A 412 18.64 6.92 -16.97
N GLY A 413 19.28 6.52 -18.07
CA GLY A 413 20.49 7.16 -18.58
C GLY A 413 20.25 8.58 -19.09
N ASP A 414 19.11 8.84 -19.72
CA ASP A 414 18.73 10.20 -20.16
C ASP A 414 18.50 11.12 -18.95
N THR A 415 17.92 10.61 -17.85
CA THR A 415 17.77 11.38 -16.60
C THR A 415 19.15 11.74 -16.02
N VAL A 416 20.08 10.78 -15.92
CA VAL A 416 21.44 11.06 -15.44
C VAL A 416 22.09 12.15 -16.29
N ARG A 417 22.01 12.05 -17.61
CA ARG A 417 22.58 13.05 -18.52
C ARG A 417 21.94 14.43 -18.33
N ALA A 418 20.63 14.51 -18.18
CA ALA A 418 19.93 15.79 -17.98
C ALA A 418 20.42 16.53 -16.72
N PHE A 419 20.63 15.79 -15.62
CA PHE A 419 21.16 16.39 -14.39
C PHE A 419 22.62 16.81 -14.53
N GLU A 420 23.44 16.00 -15.19
CA GLU A 420 24.86 16.35 -15.40
C GLU A 420 25.02 17.57 -16.30
N GLU A 421 24.24 17.67 -17.38
CA GLU A 421 24.19 18.85 -18.24
C GLU A 421 23.67 20.10 -17.50
N ALA A 422 22.79 19.91 -16.50
CA ALA A 422 22.31 20.98 -15.65
C ALA A 422 23.30 21.40 -14.54
N GLY A 423 24.40 20.67 -14.35
CA GLY A 423 25.45 20.99 -13.38
C GLY A 423 25.37 20.25 -12.05
N ALA A 424 24.48 19.25 -11.91
CA ALA A 424 24.44 18.34 -10.76
C ALA A 424 25.08 17.00 -11.12
N LYS A 425 25.93 16.46 -10.26
CA LYS A 425 26.65 15.21 -10.49
C LYS A 425 25.90 14.01 -9.97
N TYR A 426 25.92 12.91 -10.71
CA TYR A 426 25.36 11.64 -10.26
C TYR A 426 26.12 11.15 -9.03
N TYR A 427 25.39 10.93 -7.91
CA TYR A 427 26.01 10.71 -6.61
C TYR A 427 25.69 9.33 -6.01
N ASN A 428 24.41 8.94 -5.99
CA ASN A 428 23.98 7.61 -5.54
C ASN A 428 22.91 7.04 -6.49
N GLU A 429 22.88 5.71 -6.57
CA GLU A 429 21.75 4.96 -7.11
C GLU A 429 21.15 4.07 -6.02
N ILE A 430 19.82 4.11 -5.91
CA ILE A 430 19.07 3.24 -5.03
C ILE A 430 18.06 2.47 -5.87
N ILE A 431 18.01 1.17 -5.68
CA ILE A 431 17.03 0.27 -6.32
C ILE A 431 15.87 0.07 -5.36
N LEU A 432 14.71 0.61 -5.71
CA LEU A 432 13.48 0.42 -4.96
C LEU A 432 12.78 -0.84 -5.47
N VAL A 433 12.81 -1.91 -4.69
CA VAL A 433 12.16 -3.18 -5.05
C VAL A 433 10.68 -3.08 -4.72
N ASN A 434 9.84 -3.27 -5.74
CA ASN A 434 8.38 -3.20 -5.63
C ASN A 434 7.75 -4.59 -5.45
N VAL A 435 6.50 -4.61 -5.01
CA VAL A 435 5.70 -5.83 -4.95
C VAL A 435 5.49 -6.39 -6.36
N VAL A 436 5.58 -7.71 -6.50
CA VAL A 436 5.45 -8.39 -7.81
C VAL A 436 4.07 -8.16 -8.44
N GLY A 437 3.00 -8.07 -7.64
CA GLY A 437 1.65 -7.80 -8.11
C GLY A 437 1.22 -8.71 -9.27
N SER A 438 0.56 -8.11 -10.27
CA SER A 438 0.09 -8.82 -11.47
C SER A 438 1.21 -9.25 -12.44
N LEU A 439 2.45 -8.84 -12.18
CA LEU A 439 3.60 -9.20 -13.02
C LEU A 439 3.79 -10.72 -13.11
N ALA A 440 3.55 -11.44 -12.01
CA ALA A 440 3.67 -12.90 -11.96
C ALA A 440 2.82 -13.61 -13.04
N ILE A 441 1.62 -13.06 -13.35
CA ILE A 441 0.71 -13.59 -14.36
C ILE A 441 1.25 -13.37 -15.78
N ARG A 442 1.90 -12.23 -16.01
CA ARG A 442 2.31 -11.78 -17.34
C ARG A 442 3.72 -12.21 -17.72
N VAL A 443 4.60 -12.37 -16.74
CA VAL A 443 6.03 -12.59 -16.97
C VAL A 443 6.30 -13.83 -17.83
N ARG A 444 5.57 -14.93 -17.60
CA ARG A 444 5.74 -16.17 -18.37
C ARG A 444 5.49 -15.96 -19.87
N ARG A 445 4.41 -15.26 -20.22
CA ARG A 445 4.07 -14.96 -21.63
C ARG A 445 5.09 -14.01 -22.23
N GLN A 446 5.46 -12.95 -21.52
CA GLN A 446 6.44 -11.97 -22.00
C GLN A 446 7.82 -12.58 -22.21
N PHE A 447 8.26 -13.43 -21.29
CA PHE A 447 9.55 -14.08 -21.39
C PHE A 447 9.59 -15.12 -22.52
N ASN A 448 8.58 -15.99 -22.63
CA ASN A 448 8.53 -16.99 -23.68
C ASN A 448 8.37 -16.38 -25.08
N GLY A 449 7.57 -15.30 -25.20
CA GLY A 449 7.34 -14.65 -26.49
C GLY A 449 8.48 -13.72 -26.97
N GLY A 450 9.19 -13.10 -26.05
CA GLY A 450 10.17 -12.05 -26.40
C GLY A 450 11.38 -11.96 -25.48
N ARG A 451 11.59 -12.93 -24.60
CA ARG A 451 12.66 -12.93 -23.57
C ARG A 451 12.67 -11.65 -22.71
N LYS A 452 11.52 -11.01 -22.56
CA LYS A 452 11.40 -9.81 -21.74
C LYS A 452 11.32 -10.19 -20.28
N VAL A 453 12.30 -9.75 -19.51
CA VAL A 453 12.33 -9.92 -18.05
C VAL A 453 11.30 -8.97 -17.43
N GLY A 454 10.56 -9.44 -16.41
CA GLY A 454 9.63 -8.61 -15.67
C GLY A 454 10.38 -7.64 -14.75
N LYS A 455 10.18 -6.33 -14.95
CA LYS A 455 10.79 -5.30 -14.11
C LYS A 455 9.97 -5.15 -12.83
N MET A 456 10.61 -5.31 -11.68
CA MET A 456 9.98 -5.19 -10.35
C MET A 456 10.73 -4.20 -9.44
N HIS A 457 11.35 -3.19 -10.05
CA HIS A 457 12.04 -2.13 -9.33
C HIS A 457 11.92 -0.80 -10.06
N GLN A 458 12.12 0.27 -9.31
CA GLN A 458 12.37 1.62 -9.80
C GLN A 458 13.78 2.03 -9.40
N ASN A 459 14.36 3.00 -10.12
CA ASN A 459 15.63 3.60 -9.80
C ASN A 459 15.39 4.94 -9.10
N VAL A 460 15.96 5.10 -7.93
CA VAL A 460 16.00 6.36 -7.19
C VAL A 460 17.37 6.96 -7.42
N LEU A 461 17.45 7.94 -8.32
CA LEU A 461 18.69 8.57 -8.76
C LEU A 461 18.94 9.79 -7.90
N VAL A 462 20.09 9.83 -7.24
CA VAL A 462 20.49 10.94 -6.35
C VAL A 462 21.63 11.71 -7.00
N PHE A 463 21.48 13.02 -7.05
CA PHE A 463 22.45 13.94 -7.63
C PHE A 463 22.90 14.96 -6.59
N TYR A 464 24.10 15.47 -6.73
CA TYR A 464 24.65 16.52 -5.87
C TYR A 464 25.17 17.67 -6.70
N LYS A 465 24.79 18.90 -6.33
CA LYS A 465 25.27 20.14 -6.91
C LYS A 465 26.20 20.83 -5.92
N GLY A 466 27.48 20.92 -6.23
CA GLY A 466 28.46 21.62 -5.40
C GLY A 466 29.67 20.77 -4.99
N ASP A 467 30.30 21.11 -3.87
CA ASP A 467 31.48 20.42 -3.34
C ASP A 467 31.08 19.33 -2.32
N PRO A 468 31.31 18.03 -2.60
CA PRO A 468 30.97 16.95 -1.68
C PRO A 468 31.63 17.04 -0.29
N LYS A 469 32.72 17.80 -0.15
CA LYS A 469 33.38 18.02 1.16
C LYS A 469 32.50 18.80 2.13
N LYS A 470 31.56 19.57 1.63
CA LYS A 470 30.63 20.37 2.42
C LYS A 470 29.39 19.59 2.91
N ILE A 471 29.25 18.32 2.51
CA ILE A 471 28.09 17.51 2.94
C ILE A 471 28.03 17.44 4.47
N LYS A 472 29.15 17.19 5.16
CA LYS A 472 29.20 17.14 6.62
C LYS A 472 28.78 18.45 7.31
N GLU A 473 29.00 19.58 6.65
CA GLU A 473 28.61 20.89 7.20
C GLU A 473 27.12 21.18 7.06
N ASN A 474 26.51 20.67 5.97
CA ASN A 474 25.12 20.94 5.62
C ASN A 474 24.14 19.86 6.10
N TYR A 475 24.64 18.66 6.41
CA TYR A 475 23.82 17.50 6.77
C TYR A 475 24.37 16.89 8.08
N PRO A 476 23.62 17.03 9.21
CA PRO A 476 24.01 16.42 10.47
C PRO A 476 24.05 14.90 10.41
N GLU A 477 24.74 14.28 11.33
CA GLU A 477 24.71 12.83 11.46
C GLU A 477 23.31 12.34 11.76
N LEU A 478 22.88 11.34 10.99
CA LEU A 478 21.60 10.68 11.21
C LEU A 478 21.80 9.48 12.14
N ASN A 479 20.85 9.27 13.05
CA ASN A 479 20.77 8.01 13.76
C ASN A 479 20.32 6.92 12.76
N LEU A 480 21.22 5.98 12.47
CA LEU A 480 20.97 4.87 11.55
C LEU A 480 20.59 3.57 12.28
N GLY A 481 20.47 3.63 13.63
CA GLY A 481 20.22 2.47 14.49
C GLY A 481 21.51 1.75 14.89
N ASP A 482 21.49 1.15 16.08
CA ASP A 482 22.61 0.36 16.59
C ASP A 482 22.67 -1.04 15.96
N ASP A 483 21.62 -1.44 15.24
CA ASP A 483 21.42 -2.81 14.72
C ASP A 483 22.01 -3.05 13.32
N LEU A 484 22.90 -2.21 12.82
CA LEU A 484 23.56 -2.47 11.52
C LEU A 484 24.34 -3.79 11.54
N GLU A 485 24.81 -4.22 12.71
CA GLU A 485 25.48 -5.51 12.91
C GLU A 485 24.62 -6.73 12.51
N GLN A 486 23.30 -6.64 12.59
CA GLN A 486 22.39 -7.71 12.12
C GLN A 486 22.44 -7.95 10.61
N TYR A 487 23.00 -6.99 9.85
CA TYR A 487 23.22 -7.10 8.40
C TYR A 487 24.62 -7.58 8.05
N GLU A 488 25.49 -7.80 9.06
CA GLU A 488 26.76 -8.45 8.82
C GLU A 488 26.51 -9.88 8.33
N ILE A 489 27.08 -10.20 7.18
CA ILE A 489 26.96 -11.52 6.56
C ILE A 489 27.54 -12.53 7.56
N GLN A 490 26.71 -13.45 8.04
CA GLN A 490 27.23 -14.60 8.78
C GLN A 490 28.24 -15.32 7.86
N PRO A 491 29.48 -15.56 8.31
CA PRO A 491 30.58 -16.01 7.46
C PRO A 491 30.43 -17.44 6.90
N ASN A 492 29.26 -18.04 7.00
CA ASN A 492 29.00 -19.43 6.61
C ASN A 492 28.15 -19.63 5.35
N ILE A 493 27.89 -18.59 4.57
CA ILE A 493 27.35 -18.76 3.21
C ILE A 493 28.54 -18.57 2.28
N ALA A 494 29.33 -19.64 2.11
CA ALA A 494 30.24 -19.76 0.98
C ALA A 494 29.40 -19.78 -0.30
N LEU A 495 29.67 -18.84 -1.23
CA LEU A 495 29.16 -18.81 -2.58
C LEU A 495 29.57 -20.08 -3.34
#